data_8902f31dca35e8b66a3e77849b52968e
#
_entry.id   8902f31dca35e8b66a3e77849b52968e
#
_cell.length_a   1.000
_cell.length_b   1.000
_cell.length_c   1.000
_cell.angle_alpha   90.00
_cell.angle_beta   90.00
_cell.angle_gamma   90.00
#
_symmetry.space_group_name_H-M   'P 1'
#
loop_
_entity.id
_entity.type
_entity.pdbx_description
1 polymer ?
#
loop_
_entity_poly.entity_id
_entity_poly.type
_entity_poly.pdbx_seq_one_letter_code
_entity_poly.pdbx_strand_id
1 'polypeptide(L)'
;GAISDINGNYKINNLPKIKIILQISFVGYKSIVENVNLATSAFLNFAMEQAITEMNEVVVTGTSKATEITRNPVPMITLDRKELQQNLNTNIIDAISRLPGVSTVSTGPNVSKPIIRGLGFNRVLTLFDGVRQEGQQWGDEHGIEMDENAVDRIEIVKGPASLTYGSDA
;
A
#
# COMPACT_ATOMS: atom_id res chain seq x y z
N GLY A 1 -28.09 18.28 12.13
CA GLY A 1 -27.54 18.23 10.77
C GLY A 1 -28.65 18.26 9.72
N ALA A 2 -28.29 18.43 8.48
CA ALA A 2 -29.20 18.38 7.33
C ALA A 2 -28.50 17.67 6.17
N ILE A 3 -29.30 17.16 5.24
CA ILE A 3 -28.83 16.60 3.97
C ILE A 3 -29.26 17.56 2.87
N SER A 4 -28.41 17.77 1.87
CA SER A 4 -28.75 18.58 0.70
C SER A 4 -29.66 17.81 -0.26
N ASP A 5 -30.48 18.54 -1.02
CA ASP A 5 -31.25 18.01 -2.12
C ASP A 5 -30.38 17.77 -3.36
N ILE A 6 -30.97 17.26 -4.45
CA ILE A 6 -30.28 16.96 -5.71
C ILE A 6 -29.68 18.21 -6.38
N ASN A 7 -30.18 19.41 -6.04
CA ASN A 7 -29.67 20.70 -6.55
C ASN A 7 -28.62 21.31 -5.62
N GLY A 8 -28.26 20.62 -4.53
CA GLY A 8 -27.30 21.09 -3.54
C GLY A 8 -27.90 22.04 -2.49
N ASN A 9 -29.22 22.30 -2.48
CA ASN A 9 -29.82 23.15 -1.48
C ASN A 9 -29.97 22.40 -0.15
N TYR A 10 -29.64 23.08 0.92
CA TYR A 10 -29.79 22.55 2.28
C TYR A 10 -30.42 23.57 3.22
N LYS A 11 -31.07 23.08 4.27
CA LYS A 11 -31.68 23.95 5.32
C LYS A 11 -31.49 23.30 6.67
N ILE A 12 -30.89 24.05 7.60
CA ILE A 12 -30.76 23.63 8.99
C ILE A 12 -31.62 24.56 9.83
N ASN A 13 -32.62 24.01 10.52
CA ASN A 13 -33.53 24.75 11.37
C ASN A 13 -33.07 24.76 12.82
N ASN A 14 -33.56 25.72 13.62
CA ASN A 14 -33.38 25.79 15.06
C ASN A 14 -31.90 25.90 15.52
N LEU A 15 -31.07 26.58 14.73
CA LEU A 15 -29.70 26.88 15.14
C LEU A 15 -29.65 28.12 16.05
N PRO A 16 -28.82 28.09 17.11
CA PRO A 16 -28.61 29.27 17.95
C PRO A 16 -27.82 30.33 17.15
N LYS A 17 -28.13 31.62 17.38
CA LYS A 17 -27.45 32.75 16.73
C LYS A 17 -26.10 33.06 17.37
N ILE A 18 -25.21 32.08 17.31
CA ILE A 18 -23.84 32.13 17.84
C ILE A 18 -22.82 31.67 16.77
N LYS A 19 -21.55 31.73 17.09
CA LYS A 19 -20.50 31.10 16.27
C LYS A 19 -20.59 29.59 16.42
N ILE A 20 -20.68 28.90 15.32
CA ILE A 20 -20.67 27.41 15.25
C ILE A 20 -19.61 26.92 14.31
N ILE A 21 -19.18 25.69 14.51
CA ILE A 21 -18.35 24.95 13.54
C ILE A 21 -19.31 24.16 12.66
N LEU A 22 -19.24 24.40 11.36
CA LEU A 22 -20.01 23.68 10.37
C LEU A 22 -19.06 22.71 9.63
N GLN A 23 -19.41 21.44 9.60
CA GLN A 23 -18.71 20.42 8.82
C GLN A 23 -19.59 19.98 7.67
N ILE A 24 -19.05 20.05 6.46
CA ILE A 24 -19.70 19.64 5.23
C ILE A 24 -18.90 18.44 4.69
N SER A 25 -19.56 17.32 4.41
CA SER A 25 -18.94 16.13 3.86
C SER A 25 -19.81 15.51 2.78
N PHE A 26 -19.18 15.02 1.74
CA PHE A 26 -19.81 14.26 0.68
C PHE A 26 -18.85 13.19 0.16
N VAL A 27 -19.38 12.04 -0.26
CA VAL A 27 -18.55 10.93 -0.78
C VAL A 27 -17.83 11.38 -2.04
N GLY A 28 -16.50 11.22 -2.08
CA GLY A 28 -15.68 11.64 -3.22
C GLY A 28 -15.25 13.10 -3.19
N TYR A 29 -15.52 13.84 -2.12
CA TYR A 29 -15.11 15.23 -1.94
C TYR A 29 -14.36 15.45 -0.63
N LYS A 30 -13.48 16.44 -0.61
CA LYS A 30 -12.78 16.86 0.61
C LYS A 30 -13.76 17.46 1.59
N SER A 31 -13.73 17.03 2.85
CA SER A 31 -14.57 17.62 3.89
C SER A 31 -14.13 19.06 4.18
N ILE A 32 -15.10 19.95 4.26
CA ILE A 32 -14.90 21.37 4.64
C ILE A 32 -15.30 21.52 6.11
N VAL A 33 -14.45 22.19 6.89
CA VAL A 33 -14.76 22.57 8.28
C VAL A 33 -14.58 24.06 8.39
N GLU A 34 -15.67 24.79 8.68
CA GLU A 34 -15.68 26.25 8.70
C GLU A 34 -16.35 26.81 9.96
N ASN A 35 -15.79 27.91 10.48
CA ASN A 35 -16.35 28.61 11.60
C ASN A 35 -17.31 29.66 11.07
N VAL A 36 -18.61 29.49 11.35
CA VAL A 36 -19.68 30.34 10.85
C VAL A 36 -20.30 31.12 11.98
N ASN A 37 -20.51 32.43 11.76
CA ASN A 37 -21.24 33.26 12.69
C ASN A 37 -22.70 33.41 12.21
N LEU A 38 -23.61 32.70 12.83
CA LEU A 38 -25.04 32.71 12.46
C LEU A 38 -25.78 33.99 12.88
N ALA A 39 -25.13 34.89 13.63
CA ALA A 39 -25.73 36.20 13.93
C ALA A 39 -25.71 37.13 12.71
N THR A 40 -24.76 36.92 11.77
CA THR A 40 -24.54 37.80 10.61
C THR A 40 -24.81 37.13 9.26
N SER A 41 -24.85 35.82 9.20
CA SER A 41 -24.97 35.08 7.94
C SER A 41 -26.11 34.06 7.98
N ALA A 42 -27.12 34.27 7.14
CA ALA A 42 -28.26 33.37 7.00
C ALA A 42 -28.15 32.41 5.79
N PHE A 43 -27.34 32.77 4.83
CA PHE A 43 -27.12 32.00 3.60
C PHE A 43 -25.61 31.75 3.38
N LEU A 44 -25.24 30.52 3.17
CA LEU A 44 -23.85 30.10 2.95
C LEU A 44 -23.80 29.12 1.81
N ASN A 45 -22.88 29.33 0.88
CA ASN A 45 -22.59 28.43 -0.21
C ASN A 45 -21.19 27.86 -0.05
N PHE A 46 -21.05 26.56 -0.23
CA PHE A 46 -19.77 25.87 -0.14
C PHE A 46 -19.48 25.18 -1.47
N ALA A 47 -18.33 25.48 -2.05
CA ALA A 47 -17.81 24.74 -3.20
C ALA A 47 -16.90 23.64 -2.69
N MET A 48 -17.31 22.39 -2.89
CA MET A 48 -16.51 21.24 -2.49
C MET A 48 -15.54 20.86 -3.61
N GLU A 49 -14.28 20.66 -3.26
CA GLU A 49 -13.29 20.09 -4.17
C GLU A 49 -13.42 18.57 -4.17
N GLN A 50 -13.35 17.96 -5.34
CA GLN A 50 -13.26 16.52 -5.41
C GLN A 50 -12.04 16.04 -4.60
N ALA A 51 -12.29 15.15 -3.67
CA ALA A 51 -11.21 14.37 -3.12
C ALA A 51 -10.76 13.48 -4.27
N ILE A 52 -9.67 13.84 -4.91
CA ILE A 52 -8.86 12.87 -5.62
C ILE A 52 -8.33 11.98 -4.50
N THR A 53 -9.11 11.00 -4.10
CA THR A 53 -8.55 9.81 -3.49
C THR A 53 -7.78 9.21 -4.66
N GLU A 54 -6.51 9.59 -4.81
CA GLU A 54 -5.55 8.69 -5.39
C GLU A 54 -5.63 7.46 -4.48
N MET A 55 -6.55 6.58 -4.77
CA MET A 55 -6.32 5.18 -4.48
C MET A 55 -5.05 4.93 -5.30
N ASN A 56 -3.91 4.88 -4.62
CA ASN A 56 -2.69 4.35 -5.20
C ASN A 56 -3.08 2.96 -5.68
N GLU A 57 -3.44 2.90 -6.96
CA GLU A 57 -3.76 1.66 -7.62
C GLU A 57 -2.49 0.83 -7.52
N VAL A 58 -2.54 -0.20 -6.68
CA VAL A 58 -1.40 -1.09 -6.52
C VAL A 58 -1.32 -1.91 -7.79
N VAL A 59 -0.51 -1.43 -8.71
CA VAL A 59 -0.21 -2.11 -9.96
C VAL A 59 0.86 -3.14 -9.67
N VAL A 60 0.55 -4.40 -9.90
CA VAL A 60 1.46 -5.51 -9.72
C VAL A 60 2.29 -5.67 -10.97
N THR A 61 3.59 -5.63 -10.84
CA THR A 61 4.54 -5.81 -11.94
C THR A 61 5.04 -7.24 -12.07
N GLY A 62 4.81 -8.05 -11.03
CA GLY A 62 5.17 -9.48 -10.97
C GLY A 62 4.35 -10.40 -11.88
N THR A 63 3.77 -9.89 -12.95
CA THR A 63 3.09 -10.65 -14.01
C THR A 63 3.56 -10.18 -15.37
N SER A 64 3.33 -10.97 -16.41
CA SER A 64 3.74 -10.61 -17.79
C SER A 64 3.17 -9.27 -18.30
N LYS A 65 2.15 -8.74 -17.61
CA LYS A 65 1.57 -7.40 -17.83
C LYS A 65 1.25 -6.78 -16.49
N ALA A 66 1.58 -5.52 -16.32
CA ALA A 66 1.15 -4.73 -15.16
C ALA A 66 -0.38 -4.80 -15.05
N THR A 67 -0.87 -5.27 -13.90
CA THR A 67 -2.30 -5.53 -13.67
C THR A 67 -2.66 -5.06 -12.27
N GLU A 68 -3.85 -4.49 -12.11
CA GLU A 68 -4.39 -4.16 -10.78
C GLU A 68 -4.44 -5.42 -9.91
N ILE A 69 -4.04 -5.32 -8.65
CA ILE A 69 -4.01 -6.45 -7.72
C ILE A 69 -5.38 -7.14 -7.59
N THR A 70 -6.45 -6.37 -7.65
CA THR A 70 -7.83 -6.85 -7.57
C THR A 70 -8.27 -7.68 -8.77
N ARG A 71 -7.62 -7.50 -9.92
CA ARG A 71 -7.91 -8.22 -11.17
C ARG A 71 -6.93 -9.35 -11.43
N ASN A 72 -5.92 -9.50 -10.57
CA ASN A 72 -4.92 -10.52 -10.75
C ASN A 72 -5.38 -11.85 -10.12
N PRO A 73 -5.57 -12.92 -10.91
CA PRO A 73 -5.95 -14.22 -10.39
C PRO A 73 -4.82 -14.94 -9.63
N VAL A 74 -3.61 -14.40 -9.67
CA VAL A 74 -2.44 -14.99 -9.03
C VAL A 74 -2.40 -14.60 -7.57
N PRO A 75 -2.29 -15.56 -6.62
CA PRO A 75 -2.10 -15.26 -5.21
C PRO A 75 -0.75 -14.56 -5.00
N MET A 76 -0.81 -13.28 -4.74
CA MET A 76 0.34 -12.41 -4.57
C MET A 76 0.19 -11.60 -3.29
N ILE A 77 1.29 -11.35 -2.62
CA ILE A 77 1.35 -10.44 -1.47
C ILE A 77 2.22 -9.26 -1.88
N THR A 78 1.74 -8.07 -1.65
CA THR A 78 2.49 -6.83 -1.87
C THR A 78 2.71 -6.12 -0.55
N LEU A 79 3.90 -5.55 -0.38
CA LEU A 79 4.25 -4.62 0.70
C LEU A 79 4.67 -3.31 0.06
N ASP A 80 4.01 -2.24 0.42
CA ASP A 80 4.38 -0.90 -0.01
C ASP A 80 5.54 -0.32 0.82
N ARG A 81 6.09 0.81 0.37
CA ARG A 81 7.20 1.49 1.05
C ARG A 81 6.86 1.86 2.50
N LYS A 82 5.63 2.26 2.76
CA LYS A 82 5.18 2.66 4.10
C LYS A 82 5.17 1.46 5.05
N GLU A 83 4.65 0.34 4.58
CA GLU A 83 4.63 -0.91 5.34
C GLU A 83 6.05 -1.45 5.57
N LEU A 84 6.92 -1.35 4.56
CA LEU A 84 8.33 -1.69 4.69
C LEU A 84 9.01 -0.84 5.77
N GLN A 85 8.88 0.48 5.72
CA GLN A 85 9.49 1.39 6.70
C GLN A 85 8.99 1.16 8.13
N GLN A 86 7.72 0.80 8.31
CA GLN A 86 7.18 0.49 9.62
C GLN A 86 7.69 -0.84 10.20
N ASN A 87 8.16 -1.73 9.35
CA ASN A 87 8.56 -3.10 9.71
C ASN A 87 10.05 -3.37 9.56
N LEU A 88 10.83 -2.42 9.04
CA LEU A 88 12.28 -2.53 8.97
C LEU A 88 12.88 -2.59 10.38
N ASN A 89 13.53 -3.71 10.69
CA ASN A 89 14.30 -3.85 11.92
C ASN A 89 15.81 -3.87 11.61
N THR A 90 16.24 -4.84 10.81
CA THR A 90 17.67 -5.07 10.52
C THR A 90 17.92 -5.13 9.02
N ASN A 91 16.99 -5.69 8.26
CA ASN A 91 17.07 -5.78 6.80
C ASN A 91 15.68 -6.01 6.18
N ILE A 92 15.60 -5.90 4.86
CA ILE A 92 14.37 -6.02 4.08
C ILE A 92 13.71 -7.40 4.21
N ILE A 93 14.51 -8.45 4.43
CA ILE A 93 14.03 -9.83 4.57
C ILE A 93 13.30 -10.01 5.90
N ASP A 94 13.74 -9.32 6.96
CA ASP A 94 13.06 -9.35 8.24
C ASP A 94 11.67 -8.69 8.15
N ALA A 95 11.52 -7.66 7.32
CA ALA A 95 10.22 -7.06 7.08
C ALA A 95 9.23 -8.03 6.45
N ILE A 96 9.65 -8.84 5.48
CA ILE A 96 8.77 -9.81 4.81
C ILE A 96 8.53 -11.08 5.65
N SER A 97 9.35 -11.38 6.64
CA SER A 97 9.22 -12.58 7.49
C SER A 97 7.91 -12.61 8.29
N ARG A 98 7.29 -11.46 8.48
CA ARG A 98 6.00 -11.31 9.18
C ARG A 98 4.80 -11.72 8.33
N LEU A 99 5.01 -11.92 7.03
CA LEU A 99 3.95 -12.29 6.11
C LEU A 99 3.57 -13.77 6.24
N PRO A 100 2.29 -14.11 6.11
CA PRO A 100 1.85 -15.50 6.18
C PRO A 100 2.56 -16.41 5.17
N GLY A 101 3.18 -17.49 5.66
CA GLY A 101 3.90 -18.45 4.83
C GLY A 101 5.26 -17.97 4.31
N VAL A 102 5.80 -16.92 4.91
CA VAL A 102 7.18 -16.47 4.73
C VAL A 102 7.91 -16.64 6.05
N SER A 103 9.09 -17.21 6.02
CA SER A 103 10.05 -17.28 7.12
C SER A 103 11.42 -16.88 6.60
N THR A 104 12.38 -16.72 7.49
CA THR A 104 13.74 -16.33 7.13
C THR A 104 14.75 -17.26 7.77
N VAL A 105 15.86 -17.47 7.10
CA VAL A 105 17.09 -17.99 7.67
C VAL A 105 18.10 -16.86 7.69
N SER A 106 18.60 -16.55 8.88
CA SER A 106 19.63 -15.53 9.06
C SER A 106 20.91 -16.20 9.59
N THR A 107 22.02 -15.94 8.94
CA THR A 107 23.36 -16.41 9.32
C THR A 107 24.22 -15.30 9.90
N GLY A 108 23.72 -14.06 9.92
CA GLY A 108 24.38 -12.91 10.52
C GLY A 108 23.60 -11.61 10.31
N PRO A 109 24.05 -10.50 10.90
CA PRO A 109 23.48 -9.19 10.64
C PRO A 109 23.52 -8.92 9.13
N ASN A 110 22.38 -8.54 8.56
CA ASN A 110 22.21 -8.24 7.12
C ASN A 110 22.38 -9.45 6.17
N VAL A 111 22.57 -10.64 6.66
CA VAL A 111 22.63 -11.87 5.84
C VAL A 111 21.41 -12.71 6.16
N SER A 112 20.32 -12.43 5.48
CA SER A 112 19.06 -13.16 5.64
C SER A 112 18.53 -13.62 4.29
N LYS A 113 17.93 -14.82 4.26
CA LYS A 113 17.32 -15.41 3.07
C LYS A 113 15.85 -15.71 3.31
N PRO A 114 14.97 -15.40 2.36
CA PRO A 114 13.56 -15.72 2.48
C PRO A 114 13.33 -17.21 2.25
N ILE A 115 12.43 -17.76 3.05
CA ILE A 115 11.87 -19.09 2.86
C ILE A 115 10.37 -18.93 2.67
N ILE A 116 9.87 -19.32 1.50
CA ILE A 116 8.48 -19.18 1.12
C ILE A 116 7.83 -20.57 1.13
N ARG A 117 6.85 -20.78 2.01
CA ARG A 117 6.18 -22.08 2.18
C ARG A 117 7.15 -23.27 2.36
N GLY A 118 8.25 -23.06 3.07
CA GLY A 118 9.27 -24.05 3.33
C GLY A 118 10.29 -24.25 2.18
N LEU A 119 10.18 -23.48 1.10
CA LEU A 119 11.11 -23.48 -0.01
C LEU A 119 12.05 -22.28 0.12
N GLY A 120 13.33 -22.50 -0.03
CA GLY A 120 14.37 -21.47 0.08
C GLY A 120 15.51 -21.68 -0.88
N PHE A 121 16.53 -20.84 -0.81
CA PHE A 121 17.74 -20.89 -1.61
C PHE A 121 17.46 -20.85 -3.13
N ASN A 122 17.89 -21.85 -3.87
CA ASN A 122 17.68 -21.97 -5.32
C ASN A 122 16.22 -22.23 -5.74
N ARG A 123 15.28 -22.30 -4.79
CA ARG A 123 13.84 -22.46 -5.06
C ARG A 123 13.05 -21.19 -4.79
N VAL A 124 13.74 -20.09 -4.54
CA VAL A 124 13.18 -18.75 -4.41
C VAL A 124 13.96 -17.84 -5.32
N LEU A 125 13.32 -17.37 -6.36
CA LEU A 125 13.89 -16.39 -7.28
C LEU A 125 13.67 -14.99 -6.75
N THR A 126 14.74 -14.23 -6.61
CA THR A 126 14.67 -12.80 -6.27
C THR A 126 15.02 -11.95 -7.47
N LEU A 127 14.17 -10.98 -7.75
CA LEU A 127 14.34 -10.00 -8.81
C LEU A 127 14.39 -8.59 -8.22
N PHE A 128 15.30 -7.76 -8.71
CA PHE A 128 15.31 -6.33 -8.44
C PHE A 128 15.15 -5.60 -9.77
N ASP A 129 14.10 -4.82 -9.90
CA ASP A 129 13.73 -4.16 -11.16
C ASP A 129 13.67 -5.11 -12.37
N GLY A 130 13.19 -6.33 -12.14
CA GLY A 130 13.16 -7.39 -13.17
C GLY A 130 14.49 -8.10 -13.43
N VAL A 131 15.58 -7.66 -12.78
CA VAL A 131 16.90 -8.29 -12.90
C VAL A 131 17.12 -9.31 -11.80
N ARG A 132 17.47 -10.53 -12.19
CA ARG A 132 17.71 -11.63 -11.26
C ARG A 132 18.90 -11.33 -10.34
N GLN A 133 18.69 -11.54 -9.05
CA GLN A 133 19.71 -11.44 -8.02
C GLN A 133 20.29 -12.81 -7.71
N GLU A 134 21.40 -13.18 -8.36
CA GLU A 134 21.96 -14.52 -8.25
C GLU A 134 22.64 -14.80 -6.92
N GLY A 135 23.22 -13.78 -6.26
CA GLY A 135 23.92 -13.93 -5.00
C GLY A 135 23.11 -14.61 -3.89
N GLN A 136 21.80 -14.43 -3.91
CA GLN A 136 20.91 -15.07 -2.94
C GLN A 136 20.83 -16.60 -3.07
N GLN A 137 21.06 -17.14 -4.25
CA GLN A 137 20.99 -18.60 -4.50
C GLN A 137 22.23 -19.36 -4.04
N TRP A 138 23.33 -18.65 -3.87
CA TRP A 138 24.61 -19.20 -3.48
C TRP A 138 24.70 -19.29 -1.97
N GLY A 139 25.47 -20.18 -1.43
CA GLY A 139 25.81 -20.42 -0.05
C GLY A 139 25.09 -19.67 1.07
N ASP A 140 25.41 -19.94 2.30
CA ASP A 140 24.78 -19.28 3.47
C ASP A 140 25.39 -17.90 3.77
N GLU A 141 26.48 -17.53 3.11
CA GLU A 141 27.26 -16.34 3.35
C GLU A 141 26.68 -15.08 2.65
N HIS A 142 25.87 -15.31 1.59
CA HIS A 142 25.32 -14.22 0.78
C HIS A 142 23.84 -14.01 1.07
N GLY A 143 23.48 -12.77 1.40
CA GLY A 143 22.10 -12.33 1.53
C GLY A 143 21.60 -11.65 0.26
N ILE A 144 20.50 -10.93 0.37
CA ILE A 144 20.05 -10.00 -0.66
C ILE A 144 20.89 -8.73 -0.53
N GLU A 145 21.76 -8.52 -1.50
CA GLU A 145 22.62 -7.34 -1.58
C GLU A 145 21.84 -6.19 -2.24
N MET A 146 21.00 -5.53 -1.47
CA MET A 146 20.10 -4.51 -1.97
C MET A 146 19.97 -3.39 -0.96
N ASP A 147 20.06 -2.13 -1.42
CA ASP A 147 19.79 -0.98 -0.58
C ASP A 147 18.29 -0.92 -0.26
N GLU A 148 17.96 -1.01 0.99
CA GLU A 148 16.57 -0.95 1.50
C GLU A 148 15.86 0.35 1.11
N ASN A 149 16.61 1.45 1.01
CA ASN A 149 16.07 2.76 0.64
C ASN A 149 15.74 2.86 -0.86
N ALA A 150 16.30 1.98 -1.69
CA ALA A 150 16.03 1.91 -3.11
C ALA A 150 14.76 1.12 -3.44
N VAL A 151 14.13 0.46 -2.43
CA VAL A 151 12.94 -0.37 -2.63
C VAL A 151 11.68 0.39 -2.29
N ASP A 152 10.81 0.58 -3.27
CA ASP A 152 9.50 1.18 -3.08
C ASP A 152 8.42 0.16 -2.74
N ARG A 153 8.58 -1.07 -3.23
CA ARG A 153 7.59 -2.13 -3.07
C ARG A 153 8.23 -3.50 -3.19
N ILE A 154 7.68 -4.46 -2.45
CA ILE A 154 8.02 -5.88 -2.59
C ILE A 154 6.78 -6.63 -3.04
N GLU A 155 6.94 -7.50 -4.02
CA GLU A 155 5.92 -8.40 -4.52
C GLU A 155 6.36 -9.85 -4.31
N ILE A 156 5.52 -10.64 -3.64
CA ILE A 156 5.79 -12.05 -3.38
C ILE A 156 4.76 -12.89 -4.14
N VAL A 157 5.21 -13.55 -5.19
CA VAL A 157 4.41 -14.47 -6.01
C VAL A 157 4.56 -15.88 -5.45
N LYS A 158 3.45 -16.56 -5.19
CA LYS A 158 3.45 -17.90 -4.62
C LYS A 158 2.72 -18.89 -5.54
N GLY A 159 3.33 -20.05 -5.74
CA GLY A 159 2.71 -21.14 -6.48
C GLY A 159 2.98 -21.14 -7.99
N PRO A 160 2.16 -21.82 -8.82
CA PRO A 160 2.48 -22.10 -10.22
C PRO A 160 2.72 -20.87 -11.10
N ALA A 161 2.23 -19.73 -10.69
CA ALA A 161 2.41 -18.48 -11.43
C ALA A 161 3.86 -17.99 -11.42
N SER A 162 4.66 -18.41 -10.44
CA SER A 162 6.10 -18.10 -10.42
C SER A 162 6.86 -18.71 -11.61
N LEU A 163 6.35 -19.76 -12.22
CA LEU A 163 6.95 -20.39 -13.42
C LEU A 163 7.08 -19.41 -14.61
N THR A 164 6.34 -18.31 -14.62
CA THR A 164 6.50 -17.26 -15.65
C THR A 164 7.90 -16.63 -15.62
N TYR A 165 8.61 -16.75 -14.49
CA TYR A 165 9.97 -16.21 -14.30
C TYR A 165 11.07 -17.24 -14.56
N GLY A 166 10.74 -18.47 -14.92
CA GLY A 166 11.68 -19.52 -15.24
C GLY A 166 11.57 -20.73 -14.32
N SER A 167 12.44 -21.71 -14.58
CA SER A 167 12.46 -23.01 -13.89
C SER A 167 12.90 -22.92 -12.43
N ASP A 168 13.54 -21.83 -12.05
CA ASP A 168 14.11 -21.62 -10.71
C ASP A 168 13.19 -20.77 -9.81
N ALA A 169 11.99 -20.47 -10.29
CA ALA A 169 11.01 -19.62 -9.58
C ALA A 169 9.92 -20.43 -8.86
#